data_089fc77600b91985889e4c8e941ace6f
#
_entry.id   089fc77600b91985889e4c8e941ace6f
#
_cell.length_a   1.000
_cell.length_b   1.000
_cell.length_c   1.000
_cell.angle_alpha   90.00
_cell.angle_beta   90.00
_cell.angle_gamma   90.00
#
_symmetry.space_group_name_H-M   'P 1'
#
loop_
_entity.id
_entity.type
_entity.pdbx_description
1 polymer ?
#
loop_
_entity_poly.entity_id
_entity_poly.type
_entity_poly.pdbx_seq_one_letter_code
_entity_poly.pdbx_strand_id
1 'polypeptide(L)'
;NSFARALLIAGGFSIGYGLIQVVGADPVKWVNQYSPVIGFLGNPNFESSFVGFSGVLAFGFIITQASNRAMRLALIAYLLLAVFVIIKTDSQQGLLVLAGGIAIVSMIWISSSKYRFVTKPALIFSGIGAVFVALGSLNSGPLASLLYKASVTYRGDYWRAGWKMTVENPIFGVGLDSYGDWYRRARTLEATVRRGPEVTSNAAHNVLL
;
A
#
# COMPACT_ATOMS: atom_id res chain seq x y z
N ASN A 1 10.09 23.33 4.02
CA ASN A 1 10.41 22.35 2.99
C ASN A 1 9.30 22.34 1.95
N SER A 2 9.54 23.04 0.80
CA SER A 2 8.54 23.26 -0.24
C SER A 2 8.06 21.96 -0.89
N PHE A 3 8.94 20.98 -1.05
CA PHE A 3 8.62 19.68 -1.62
C PHE A 3 7.59 18.91 -0.76
N ALA A 4 7.80 18.83 0.54
CA ALA A 4 6.86 18.15 1.44
C ALA A 4 5.48 18.83 1.46
N ARG A 5 5.44 20.17 1.35
CA ARG A 5 4.18 20.92 1.23
C ARG A 5 3.48 20.64 -0.10
N ALA A 6 4.23 20.57 -1.20
CA ALA A 6 3.68 20.23 -2.51
C ALA A 6 3.06 18.83 -2.51
N LEU A 7 3.73 17.84 -1.92
CA LEU A 7 3.19 16.49 -1.75
C LEU A 7 1.94 16.45 -0.87
N LEU A 8 1.91 17.24 0.21
CA LEU A 8 0.74 17.35 1.06
C LEU A 8 -0.47 17.95 0.30
N ILE A 9 -0.22 18.97 -0.53
CA ILE A 9 -1.25 19.57 -1.39
C ILE A 9 -1.75 18.56 -2.43
N ALA A 10 -0.84 17.86 -3.11
CA ALA A 10 -1.20 16.82 -4.07
C ALA A 10 -2.02 15.70 -3.43
N GLY A 11 -1.63 15.25 -2.21
CA GLY A 11 -2.42 14.31 -1.43
C GLY A 11 -3.79 14.84 -1.05
N GLY A 12 -3.92 16.14 -0.77
CA GLY A 12 -5.19 16.81 -0.52
C GLY A 12 -6.13 16.76 -1.75
N PHE A 13 -5.60 16.98 -2.95
CA PHE A 13 -6.37 16.79 -4.19
C PHE A 13 -6.80 15.33 -4.38
N SER A 14 -5.90 14.37 -4.11
CA SER A 14 -6.21 12.94 -4.16
C SER A 14 -7.33 12.55 -3.19
N ILE A 15 -7.25 13.02 -1.95
CA ILE A 15 -8.31 12.84 -0.95
C ILE A 15 -9.62 13.47 -1.44
N GLY A 16 -9.59 14.70 -1.93
CA GLY A 16 -10.78 15.40 -2.45
C GLY A 16 -11.46 14.63 -3.59
N TYR A 17 -10.66 14.13 -4.55
CA TYR A 17 -11.19 13.32 -5.65
C TYR A 17 -11.73 11.97 -5.14
N GLY A 18 -11.03 11.32 -4.22
CA GLY A 18 -11.52 10.11 -3.58
C GLY A 18 -12.89 10.31 -2.88
N LEU A 19 -13.10 11.45 -2.23
CA LEU A 19 -14.40 11.80 -1.64
C LEU A 19 -15.50 11.98 -2.69
N ILE A 20 -15.20 12.61 -3.84
CA ILE A 20 -16.14 12.74 -4.97
C ILE A 20 -16.53 11.34 -5.48
N GLN A 21 -15.59 10.40 -5.58
CA GLN A 21 -15.88 9.03 -5.96
C GLN A 21 -16.75 8.30 -4.94
N VAL A 22 -16.49 8.49 -3.63
CA VAL A 22 -17.26 7.86 -2.56
C VAL A 22 -18.73 8.28 -2.59
N VAL A 23 -19.02 9.54 -2.90
CA VAL A 23 -20.40 10.05 -2.99
C VAL A 23 -21.08 9.75 -4.34
N GLY A 24 -20.37 9.09 -5.26
CA GLY A 24 -20.90 8.72 -6.57
C GLY A 24 -21.04 9.90 -7.55
N ALA A 25 -20.36 11.02 -7.29
CA ALA A 25 -20.38 12.23 -8.12
C ALA A 25 -19.22 12.31 -9.12
N ASP A 26 -18.50 11.18 -9.34
CA ASP A 26 -17.37 11.13 -10.26
C ASP A 26 -17.87 11.26 -11.71
N PRO A 27 -17.38 12.26 -12.48
CA PRO A 27 -17.72 12.40 -13.89
C PRO A 27 -17.07 11.34 -14.77
N VAL A 28 -16.02 10.65 -14.29
CA VAL A 28 -15.30 9.61 -15.03
C VAL A 28 -15.90 8.25 -14.73
N LYS A 29 -16.32 7.54 -15.77
CA LYS A 29 -16.81 6.14 -15.65
C LYS A 29 -15.62 5.18 -15.65
N TRP A 30 -15.20 4.76 -14.48
CA TRP A 30 -14.15 3.77 -14.33
C TRP A 30 -14.69 2.36 -14.49
N VAL A 31 -13.97 1.52 -15.23
CA VAL A 31 -14.24 0.09 -15.31
C VAL A 31 -13.55 -0.61 -14.13
N ASN A 32 -14.15 -0.47 -12.95
CA ASN A 32 -13.66 -1.13 -11.74
C ASN A 32 -14.83 -1.67 -10.92
N GLN A 33 -14.81 -2.96 -10.66
CA GLN A 33 -15.85 -3.67 -9.90
C GLN A 33 -15.45 -3.89 -8.42
N TYR A 34 -14.23 -3.53 -8.02
CA TYR A 34 -13.65 -3.96 -6.75
C TYR A 34 -13.55 -2.88 -5.70
N SER A 35 -13.64 -1.61 -6.07
CA SER A 35 -13.45 -0.51 -5.15
C SER A 35 -14.21 0.74 -5.60
N PRO A 36 -14.90 1.44 -4.68
CA PRO A 36 -15.55 2.71 -4.99
C PRO A 36 -14.55 3.85 -5.25
N VAL A 37 -13.28 3.70 -4.81
CA VAL A 37 -12.24 4.73 -4.96
C VAL A 37 -11.06 4.17 -5.74
N ILE A 38 -10.80 4.77 -6.89
CA ILE A 38 -9.66 4.46 -7.77
C ILE A 38 -8.62 5.58 -7.71
N GLY A 39 -9.09 6.81 -7.46
CA GLY A 39 -8.28 8.02 -7.38
C GLY A 39 -7.70 8.47 -8.71
N PHE A 40 -6.83 9.48 -8.65
CA PHE A 40 -6.11 10.00 -9.84
C PHE A 40 -5.09 9.00 -10.41
N LEU A 41 -4.60 8.07 -9.60
CA LEU A 41 -3.60 7.09 -10.04
C LEU A 41 -4.21 5.90 -10.79
N GLY A 42 -5.53 5.86 -10.96
CA GLY A 42 -6.22 4.84 -11.74
C GLY A 42 -6.14 3.42 -11.16
N ASN A 43 -5.67 3.29 -9.91
CA ASN A 43 -5.55 2.02 -9.22
C ASN A 43 -5.71 2.21 -7.70
N PRO A 44 -6.65 1.49 -7.05
CA PRO A 44 -6.91 1.61 -5.61
C PRO A 44 -5.69 1.40 -4.73
N ASN A 45 -4.78 0.51 -5.13
CA ASN A 45 -3.57 0.22 -4.36
C ASN A 45 -2.58 1.39 -4.40
N PHE A 46 -2.39 1.99 -5.57
CA PHE A 46 -1.49 3.14 -5.73
C PHE A 46 -2.09 4.37 -5.06
N GLU A 47 -3.39 4.61 -5.27
CA GLU A 47 -4.10 5.71 -4.64
C GLU A 47 -4.04 5.63 -3.11
N SER A 48 -4.38 4.48 -2.53
CA SER A 48 -4.31 4.29 -1.08
C SER A 48 -2.91 4.49 -0.51
N SER A 49 -1.88 4.00 -1.23
CA SER A 49 -0.49 4.15 -0.82
C SER A 49 -0.04 5.60 -0.85
N PHE A 50 -0.42 6.34 -1.89
CA PHE A 50 -0.10 7.77 -2.03
C PHE A 50 -0.81 8.61 -0.97
N VAL A 51 -2.11 8.37 -0.74
CA VAL A 51 -2.88 9.01 0.33
C VAL A 51 -2.31 8.65 1.71
N GLY A 52 -1.90 7.39 1.91
CA GLY A 52 -1.23 6.95 3.13
C GLY A 52 0.07 7.70 3.38
N PHE A 53 0.92 7.83 2.36
CA PHE A 53 2.16 8.60 2.43
C PHE A 53 1.91 10.08 2.74
N SER A 54 0.92 10.70 2.09
CA SER A 54 0.55 12.09 2.39
C SER A 54 0.02 12.27 3.81
N GLY A 55 -0.69 11.26 4.35
CA GLY A 55 -1.12 11.21 5.75
C GLY A 55 0.06 11.16 6.73
N VAL A 56 1.12 10.40 6.40
CA VAL A 56 2.37 10.40 7.19
C VAL A 56 3.01 11.78 7.22
N LEU A 57 3.03 12.49 6.08
CA LEU A 57 3.52 13.87 6.04
C LEU A 57 2.66 14.79 6.91
N ALA A 58 1.33 14.69 6.84
CA ALA A 58 0.43 15.48 7.70
C ALA A 58 0.71 15.22 9.17
N PHE A 59 0.89 13.97 9.59
CA PHE A 59 1.26 13.60 10.94
C PHE A 59 2.62 14.21 11.34
N GLY A 60 3.64 14.11 10.47
CA GLY A 60 4.94 14.73 10.70
C GLY A 60 4.84 16.24 10.92
N PHE A 61 4.02 16.94 10.12
CA PHE A 61 3.77 18.38 10.30
C PHE A 61 3.02 18.68 11.61
N ILE A 62 2.09 17.83 12.05
CA ILE A 62 1.37 17.99 13.33
C ILE A 62 2.36 18.02 14.49
N ILE A 63 3.31 17.10 14.52
CA ILE A 63 4.23 16.95 15.66
C ILE A 63 5.43 17.90 15.60
N THR A 64 5.79 18.43 14.41
CA THR A 64 7.00 19.22 14.24
C THR A 64 6.76 20.70 13.90
N GLN A 65 5.70 21.04 13.17
CA GLN A 65 5.54 22.35 12.56
C GLN A 65 4.18 23.03 12.80
N ALA A 66 3.21 22.35 13.38
CA ALA A 66 1.90 22.96 13.66
C ALA A 66 2.00 24.02 14.76
N SER A 67 2.30 25.27 14.36
CA SER A 67 2.57 26.40 15.24
C SER A 67 1.31 26.98 15.88
N ASN A 68 0.15 26.82 15.25
CA ASN A 68 -1.11 27.33 15.78
C ASN A 68 -2.21 26.25 15.77
N ARG A 69 -3.27 26.51 16.55
CA ARG A 69 -4.38 25.57 16.72
C ARG A 69 -5.12 25.27 15.41
N ALA A 70 -5.34 26.30 14.59
CA ALA A 70 -6.07 26.14 13.33
C ALA A 70 -5.33 25.22 12.35
N MET A 71 -4.02 25.43 12.17
CA MET A 71 -3.19 24.54 11.34
C MET A 71 -3.19 23.10 11.87
N ARG A 72 -3.09 22.93 13.19
CA ARG A 72 -3.13 21.59 13.79
C ARG A 72 -4.46 20.89 13.55
N LEU A 73 -5.57 21.57 13.71
CA LEU A 73 -6.91 21.03 13.45
C LEU A 73 -7.10 20.70 11.97
N ALA A 74 -6.63 21.55 11.06
CA ALA A 74 -6.69 21.28 9.61
C ALA A 74 -5.88 20.02 9.23
N LEU A 75 -4.69 19.84 9.79
CA LEU A 75 -3.87 18.65 9.54
C LEU A 75 -4.48 17.37 10.15
N ILE A 76 -5.12 17.48 11.32
CA ILE A 76 -5.87 16.36 11.92
C ILE A 76 -7.07 16.00 11.03
N ALA A 77 -7.83 16.97 10.57
CA ALA A 77 -8.94 16.74 9.64
C ALA A 77 -8.45 16.07 8.34
N TYR A 78 -7.34 16.56 7.78
CA TYR A 78 -6.69 15.94 6.63
C TYR A 78 -6.36 14.47 6.88
N LEU A 79 -5.75 14.15 8.03
CA LEU A 79 -5.38 12.79 8.40
C LEU A 79 -6.60 11.88 8.53
N LEU A 80 -7.69 12.36 9.14
CA LEU A 80 -8.93 11.62 9.28
C LEU A 80 -9.58 11.35 7.91
N LEU A 81 -9.59 12.34 7.02
CA LEU A 81 -10.09 12.18 5.66
C LEU A 81 -9.22 11.22 4.84
N ALA A 82 -7.89 11.29 5.02
CA ALA A 82 -6.97 10.32 4.40
C ALA A 82 -7.30 8.88 4.83
N VAL A 83 -7.47 8.63 6.13
CA VAL A 83 -7.86 7.32 6.65
C VAL A 83 -9.19 6.87 6.06
N PHE A 84 -10.18 7.75 6.01
CA PHE A 84 -11.49 7.45 5.44
C PHE A 84 -11.40 7.04 3.96
N VAL A 85 -10.68 7.82 3.14
CA VAL A 85 -10.49 7.52 1.72
C VAL A 85 -9.72 6.21 1.53
N ILE A 86 -8.64 5.97 2.31
CA ILE A 86 -7.88 4.71 2.28
C ILE A 86 -8.81 3.51 2.54
N ILE A 87 -9.67 3.57 3.55
CA ILE A 87 -10.62 2.50 3.85
C ILE A 87 -11.56 2.27 2.65
N LYS A 88 -12.01 3.34 1.98
CA LYS A 88 -12.90 3.26 0.83
C LYS A 88 -12.23 2.73 -0.45
N THR A 89 -10.90 2.73 -0.53
CA THR A 89 -10.19 2.05 -1.64
C THR A 89 -10.24 0.52 -1.55
N ASP A 90 -10.67 -0.06 -0.42
CA ASP A 90 -10.59 -1.50 -0.10
C ASP A 90 -9.17 -2.09 -0.23
N SER A 91 -8.15 -1.23 -0.19
CA SER A 91 -6.74 -1.61 -0.27
C SER A 91 -6.07 -1.52 1.11
N GLN A 92 -5.39 -2.58 1.50
CA GLN A 92 -4.61 -2.60 2.76
C GLN A 92 -3.29 -1.84 2.65
N GLN A 93 -2.79 -1.59 1.43
CA GLN A 93 -1.48 -0.98 1.22
C GLN A 93 -1.38 0.42 1.85
N GLY A 94 -2.42 1.24 1.70
CA GLY A 94 -2.45 2.58 2.29
C GLY A 94 -2.44 2.57 3.81
N LEU A 95 -3.16 1.63 4.44
CA LEU A 95 -3.13 1.50 5.91
C LEU A 95 -1.75 1.07 6.41
N LEU A 96 -1.10 0.14 5.70
CA LEU A 96 0.26 -0.31 6.05
C LEU A 96 1.29 0.82 5.89
N VAL A 97 1.21 1.59 4.80
CA VAL A 97 2.07 2.76 4.57
C VAL A 97 1.84 3.80 5.65
N LEU A 98 0.59 4.11 5.98
CA LEU A 98 0.24 5.10 6.99
C LEU A 98 0.71 4.67 8.38
N ALA A 99 0.36 3.45 8.81
CA ALA A 99 0.72 2.95 10.14
C ALA A 99 2.24 2.80 10.29
N GLY A 100 2.91 2.19 9.31
CA GLY A 100 4.37 2.05 9.29
C GLY A 100 5.07 3.41 9.27
N GLY A 101 4.61 4.33 8.44
CA GLY A 101 5.16 5.68 8.36
C GLY A 101 4.97 6.47 9.66
N ILE A 102 3.78 6.42 10.28
CA ILE A 102 3.53 7.04 11.59
C ILE A 102 4.45 6.44 12.66
N ALA A 103 4.64 5.11 12.68
CA ALA A 103 5.53 4.45 13.62
C ALA A 103 6.99 4.95 13.44
N ILE A 104 7.48 5.01 12.20
CA ILE A 104 8.84 5.48 11.89
C ILE A 104 9.02 6.96 12.32
N VAL A 105 8.10 7.84 11.92
CA VAL A 105 8.16 9.27 12.24
C VAL A 105 8.08 9.50 13.74
N SER A 106 7.19 8.77 14.44
CA SER A 106 7.08 8.82 15.90
C SER A 106 8.39 8.37 16.58
N MET A 107 9.01 7.32 16.07
CA MET A 107 10.25 6.77 16.60
C MET A 107 11.41 7.76 16.43
N ILE A 108 11.54 8.38 15.27
CA ILE A 108 12.54 9.43 15.00
C ILE A 108 12.30 10.62 15.97
N TRP A 109 11.06 11.05 16.13
CA TRP A 109 10.72 12.15 17.03
C TRP A 109 11.01 11.81 18.50
N ILE A 110 10.63 10.61 18.97
CA ILE A 110 10.89 10.15 20.34
C ILE A 110 12.40 10.06 20.60
N SER A 111 13.18 9.50 19.66
CA SER A 111 14.62 9.34 19.80
C SER A 111 15.36 10.67 19.96
N SER A 112 14.84 11.74 19.36
CA SER A 112 15.37 13.10 19.41
C SER A 112 14.81 13.94 20.56
N SER A 113 13.90 13.39 21.36
CA SER A 113 13.20 14.08 22.43
C SER A 113 13.73 13.70 23.82
N LYS A 114 13.24 14.39 24.86
CA LYS A 114 13.48 14.02 26.28
C LYS A 114 12.97 12.60 26.62
N TYR A 115 12.11 12.02 25.80
CA TYR A 115 11.53 10.68 25.97
C TYR A 115 12.36 9.59 25.28
N ARG A 116 13.60 9.86 24.86
CA ARG A 116 14.49 8.89 24.17
C ARG A 116 14.65 7.54 24.86
N PHE A 117 14.42 7.47 26.18
CA PHE A 117 14.51 6.22 26.95
C PHE A 117 13.46 5.18 26.54
N VAL A 118 12.33 5.60 25.97
CA VAL A 118 11.29 4.69 25.45
C VAL A 118 11.55 4.23 24.02
N THR A 119 12.60 4.71 23.34
CA THR A 119 12.90 4.33 21.95
C THR A 119 13.17 2.83 21.81
N LYS A 120 13.94 2.23 22.73
CA LYS A 120 14.23 0.79 22.69
C LYS A 120 12.97 -0.07 22.86
N PRO A 121 12.12 0.12 23.89
CA PRO A 121 10.88 -0.62 23.99
C PRO A 121 9.94 -0.34 22.80
N ALA A 122 9.85 0.88 22.29
CA ALA A 122 9.03 1.20 21.12
C ALA A 122 9.51 0.46 19.86
N LEU A 123 10.82 0.33 19.64
CA LEU A 123 11.40 -0.48 18.57
C LEU A 123 11.01 -1.95 18.69
N ILE A 124 11.12 -2.52 19.89
CA ILE A 124 10.75 -3.92 20.14
C ILE A 124 9.27 -4.15 19.84
N PHE A 125 8.37 -3.31 20.37
CA PHE A 125 6.94 -3.41 20.11
C PHE A 125 6.60 -3.24 18.62
N SER A 126 7.23 -2.26 17.95
CA SER A 126 7.03 -2.07 16.50
C SER A 126 7.54 -3.26 15.69
N GLY A 127 8.68 -3.86 16.09
CA GLY A 127 9.20 -5.08 15.45
C GLY A 127 8.26 -6.28 15.63
N ILE A 128 7.77 -6.49 16.85
CA ILE A 128 6.77 -7.54 17.12
C ILE A 128 5.50 -7.30 16.31
N GLY A 129 4.99 -6.07 16.29
CA GLY A 129 3.83 -5.70 15.49
C GLY A 129 4.04 -5.96 13.99
N ALA A 130 5.21 -5.60 13.46
CA ALA A 130 5.57 -5.86 12.06
C ALA A 130 5.59 -7.36 11.73
N VAL A 131 6.09 -8.20 12.65
CA VAL A 131 6.06 -9.67 12.49
C VAL A 131 4.61 -10.17 12.44
N PHE A 132 3.74 -9.72 13.34
CA PHE A 132 2.33 -10.12 13.33
C PHE A 132 1.61 -9.67 12.04
N VAL A 133 1.89 -8.46 11.55
CA VAL A 133 1.35 -7.94 10.29
C VAL A 133 1.84 -8.78 9.11
N ALA A 134 3.13 -9.12 9.07
CA ALA A 134 3.71 -9.95 8.03
C ALA A 134 3.08 -11.35 8.02
N LEU A 135 3.01 -12.01 9.17
CA LEU A 135 2.36 -13.32 9.31
C LEU A 135 0.89 -13.26 8.90
N GLY A 136 0.13 -12.28 9.39
CA GLY A 136 -1.26 -12.09 9.03
C GLY A 136 -1.46 -11.90 7.52
N SER A 137 -0.61 -11.11 6.87
CA SER A 137 -0.64 -10.91 5.42
C SER A 137 -0.31 -12.19 4.63
N LEU A 138 0.48 -13.10 5.22
CA LEU A 138 0.82 -14.41 4.66
C LEU A 138 -0.18 -15.53 5.04
N ASN A 139 -1.36 -15.16 5.49
CA ASN A 139 -2.39 -16.11 5.96
C ASN A 139 -1.95 -16.98 7.14
N SER A 140 -1.17 -16.41 8.04
CA SER A 140 -0.63 -17.11 9.23
C SER A 140 -0.81 -16.26 10.48
N GLY A 141 -1.04 -16.92 11.63
CA GLY A 141 -1.16 -16.25 12.93
C GLY A 141 -2.50 -15.55 13.18
N PRO A 142 -2.63 -14.84 14.32
CA PRO A 142 -3.91 -14.34 14.83
C PRO A 142 -4.51 -13.19 13.98
N LEU A 143 -3.72 -12.50 13.18
CA LEU A 143 -4.19 -11.41 12.31
C LEU A 143 -4.53 -11.87 10.88
N ALA A 144 -4.46 -13.17 10.58
CA ALA A 144 -4.70 -13.69 9.23
C ALA A 144 -6.11 -13.36 8.72
N SER A 145 -7.14 -13.54 9.54
CA SER A 145 -8.53 -13.24 9.16
C SER A 145 -8.77 -11.76 8.82
N LEU A 146 -7.96 -10.86 9.37
CA LEU A 146 -8.07 -9.42 9.18
C LEU A 146 -7.20 -8.93 8.02
N LEU A 147 -5.99 -9.46 7.88
CA LEU A 147 -4.96 -8.90 7.00
C LEU A 147 -4.73 -9.70 5.72
N TYR A 148 -5.13 -10.97 5.69
CA TYR A 148 -4.93 -11.77 4.49
C TYR A 148 -5.84 -11.31 3.34
N LYS A 149 -5.23 -11.11 2.19
CA LYS A 149 -5.93 -10.93 0.90
C LYS A 149 -5.39 -11.95 -0.09
N ALA A 150 -6.28 -12.58 -0.85
CA ALA A 150 -5.90 -13.55 -1.88
C ALA A 150 -4.89 -13.00 -2.90
N SER A 151 -4.85 -11.69 -3.10
CA SER A 151 -3.87 -11.02 -3.95
C SER A 151 -2.41 -11.26 -3.53
N VAL A 152 -2.15 -11.50 -2.24
CA VAL A 152 -0.80 -11.86 -1.75
C VAL A 152 -0.40 -13.24 -2.27
N THR A 153 -1.29 -14.22 -2.17
CA THR A 153 -1.07 -15.57 -2.72
C THR A 153 -0.87 -15.52 -4.23
N TYR A 154 -1.69 -14.74 -4.94
CA TYR A 154 -1.55 -14.59 -6.40
C TYR A 154 -0.20 -13.98 -6.81
N ARG A 155 0.32 -13.02 -6.04
CA ARG A 155 1.68 -12.49 -6.29
C ARG A 155 2.74 -13.58 -6.08
N GLY A 156 2.59 -14.41 -5.06
CA GLY A 156 3.47 -15.57 -4.85
C GLY A 156 3.45 -16.53 -6.05
N ASP A 157 2.27 -16.77 -6.64
CA ASP A 157 2.14 -17.61 -7.85
C ASP A 157 2.82 -16.94 -9.06
N TYR A 158 2.70 -15.62 -9.21
CA TYR A 158 3.38 -14.86 -10.27
C TYR A 158 4.90 -14.92 -10.11
N TRP A 159 5.41 -14.73 -8.89
CA TRP A 159 6.85 -14.77 -8.62
C TRP A 159 7.44 -16.16 -8.86
N ARG A 160 6.74 -17.22 -8.48
CA ARG A 160 7.18 -18.60 -8.77
C ARG A 160 7.26 -18.86 -10.28
N ALA A 161 6.24 -18.41 -11.03
CA ALA A 161 6.24 -18.52 -12.48
C ALA A 161 7.38 -17.71 -13.11
N GLY A 162 7.58 -16.45 -12.68
CA GLY A 162 8.69 -15.61 -13.14
C GLY A 162 10.04 -16.21 -12.82
N TRP A 163 10.25 -16.73 -11.60
CA TRP A 163 11.47 -17.41 -11.22
C TRP A 163 11.75 -18.62 -12.11
N LYS A 164 10.74 -19.44 -12.38
CA LYS A 164 10.85 -20.58 -13.29
C LYS A 164 11.28 -20.14 -14.70
N MET A 165 10.64 -19.10 -15.24
CA MET A 165 11.01 -18.53 -16.55
C MET A 165 12.47 -18.06 -16.57
N THR A 166 12.92 -17.39 -15.52
CA THR A 166 14.29 -16.89 -15.37
C THR A 166 15.30 -18.03 -15.31
N VAL A 167 15.01 -19.09 -14.55
CA VAL A 167 15.91 -20.25 -14.43
C VAL A 167 16.00 -21.06 -15.73
N GLU A 168 14.87 -21.19 -16.43
CA GLU A 168 14.82 -21.91 -17.72
C GLU A 168 15.45 -21.10 -18.88
N ASN A 169 15.51 -19.76 -18.75
CA ASN A 169 16.04 -18.86 -19.79
C ASN A 169 17.00 -17.80 -19.17
N PRO A 170 18.17 -18.22 -18.64
CA PRO A 170 18.96 -17.37 -17.75
C PRO A 170 19.71 -16.21 -18.43
N ILE A 171 19.92 -16.25 -19.75
CA ILE A 171 20.70 -15.24 -20.46
C ILE A 171 19.79 -14.13 -21.05
N PHE A 172 18.74 -14.52 -21.76
CA PHE A 172 17.87 -13.57 -22.48
C PHE A 172 16.46 -13.48 -21.92
N GLY A 173 16.16 -14.27 -20.87
CA GLY A 173 14.78 -14.37 -20.35
C GLY A 173 13.82 -14.95 -21.40
N VAL A 174 12.54 -14.65 -21.23
CA VAL A 174 11.47 -15.09 -22.15
C VAL A 174 11.09 -14.04 -23.21
N GLY A 175 11.79 -12.91 -23.22
CA GLY A 175 11.56 -11.78 -24.12
C GLY A 175 10.82 -10.62 -23.45
N LEU A 176 10.96 -9.42 -24.03
CA LEU A 176 10.30 -8.22 -23.54
C LEU A 176 8.78 -8.38 -23.69
N ASP A 177 8.06 -7.99 -22.65
CA ASP A 177 6.58 -8.03 -22.56
C ASP A 177 5.94 -9.42 -22.81
N SER A 178 6.74 -10.51 -22.78
CA SER A 178 6.29 -11.87 -23.08
C SER A 178 5.85 -12.66 -21.84
N TYR A 179 5.91 -12.06 -20.64
CA TYR A 179 5.56 -12.73 -19.39
C TYR A 179 4.18 -13.37 -19.44
N GLY A 180 3.17 -12.66 -19.97
CA GLY A 180 1.78 -13.13 -20.06
C GLY A 180 1.62 -14.39 -20.91
N ASP A 181 2.36 -14.48 -22.00
CA ASP A 181 2.33 -15.63 -22.93
C ASP A 181 2.94 -16.88 -22.29
N TRP A 182 3.99 -16.69 -21.50
CA TRP A 182 4.69 -17.76 -20.80
C TRP A 182 4.04 -18.16 -19.48
N TYR A 183 3.26 -17.26 -18.85
CA TYR A 183 2.69 -17.48 -17.52
C TYR A 183 1.90 -18.78 -17.41
N ARG A 184 1.04 -19.10 -18.39
CA ARG A 184 0.24 -20.32 -18.37
C ARG A 184 1.06 -21.60 -18.36
N ARG A 185 2.25 -21.60 -19.00
CA ARG A 185 3.18 -22.73 -19.05
C ARG A 185 4.06 -22.83 -17.82
N ALA A 186 4.40 -21.67 -17.25
CA ALA A 186 5.35 -21.59 -16.12
C ALA A 186 4.68 -21.75 -14.76
N ARG A 187 3.40 -21.41 -14.62
CA ARG A 187 2.66 -21.51 -13.35
C ARG A 187 2.50 -22.94 -12.87
N THR A 188 2.34 -23.11 -11.54
CA THR A 188 2.09 -24.41 -10.94
C THR A 188 0.66 -24.90 -11.18
N LEU A 189 0.43 -26.22 -11.06
CA LEU A 189 -0.90 -26.81 -11.14
C LEU A 189 -1.82 -26.22 -10.06
N GLU A 190 -1.31 -26.00 -8.86
CA GLU A 190 -2.06 -25.38 -7.74
C GLU A 190 -2.55 -23.97 -8.10
N ALA A 191 -1.70 -23.15 -8.73
CA ALA A 191 -2.08 -21.83 -9.19
C ALA A 191 -3.16 -21.92 -10.29
N THR A 192 -3.10 -22.93 -11.16
CA THR A 192 -4.10 -23.17 -12.19
C THR A 192 -5.46 -23.57 -11.58
N VAL A 193 -5.47 -24.49 -10.61
CA VAL A 193 -6.70 -24.90 -9.91
C VAL A 193 -7.29 -23.73 -9.12
N ARG A 194 -6.46 -22.93 -8.45
CA ARG A 194 -6.90 -21.79 -7.62
C ARG A 194 -7.59 -20.69 -8.42
N ARG A 195 -7.11 -20.40 -9.62
CA ARG A 195 -7.56 -19.24 -10.41
C ARG A 195 -8.35 -19.59 -11.66
N GLY A 196 -8.31 -20.84 -12.09
CA GLY A 196 -8.86 -21.31 -13.34
C GLY A 196 -7.83 -21.33 -14.49
N PRO A 197 -8.05 -22.22 -15.49
CA PRO A 197 -7.11 -22.46 -16.58
C PRO A 197 -6.95 -21.24 -17.51
N GLU A 198 -8.00 -20.44 -17.68
CA GLU A 198 -8.01 -19.29 -18.59
C GLU A 198 -7.39 -18.02 -18.04
N VAL A 199 -7.15 -17.96 -16.72
CA VAL A 199 -6.59 -16.76 -16.10
C VAL A 199 -5.10 -16.63 -16.43
N THR A 200 -4.70 -15.45 -16.88
CA THR A 200 -3.29 -15.09 -17.11
C THR A 200 -2.88 -13.88 -16.25
N SER A 201 -1.60 -13.56 -16.22
CA SER A 201 -1.06 -12.33 -15.67
C SER A 201 -0.04 -11.78 -16.64
N ASN A 202 -0.11 -10.48 -16.92
CA ASN A 202 0.79 -9.82 -17.86
C ASN A 202 2.15 -9.43 -17.25
N ALA A 203 2.30 -9.58 -15.93
CA ALA A 203 3.55 -9.22 -15.24
C ALA A 203 3.70 -10.01 -13.94
N ALA A 204 4.95 -10.19 -13.51
CA ALA A 204 5.27 -10.74 -12.19
C ALA A 204 4.93 -9.77 -11.04
N HIS A 205 4.65 -8.50 -11.34
CA HIS A 205 4.53 -7.44 -10.34
C HIS A 205 5.76 -7.33 -9.42
N ASN A 206 6.94 -7.58 -9.98
CA ASN A 206 8.23 -7.52 -9.33
C ASN A 206 9.29 -7.08 -10.35
N VAL A 207 10.09 -6.08 -10.00
CA VAL A 207 11.12 -5.51 -10.91
C VAL A 207 12.39 -6.37 -11.02
N LEU A 208 12.54 -7.40 -10.19
CA LEU A 208 13.68 -8.32 -10.21
C LEU A 208 13.40 -9.61 -11.00
N LEU A 209 12.18 -9.81 -11.41
CA LEU A 209 11.68 -10.93 -12.19
C LEU A 209 11.03 -10.40 -13.46
#